data_494931f9958791331898b5575c33b1bf
#
_entry.id   494931f9958791331898b5575c33b1bf
#
_cell.length_a   1.000
_cell.length_b   1.000
_cell.length_c   1.000
_cell.angle_alpha   90.00
_cell.angle_beta   90.00
_cell.angle_gamma   90.00
#
_symmetry.space_group_name_H-M   'P 1'
#
loop_
_entity.id
_entity.type
_entity.pdbx_description
1 polymer ?
#
loop_
_entity_poly.entity_id
_entity_poly.type
_entity_poly.pdbx_seq_one_letter_code
_entity_poly.pdbx_strand_id
1 'polypeptide(L)'
;MTTDDMLKLKAVTLYILKQCGELDFIHLFKILYFAERQHYATYGKHLVKDTFCALERGPVPSFLYDAVKVATNSAHAVKGSLLQQLADSLKPGNAECYYFIGAAEEPVWMS
;
A
#
# COMPACT_ATOMS: atom_id res chain seq x y z
N MET A 1 -13.13 5.49 2.04
CA MET A 1 -11.86 5.77 2.74
C MET A 1 -11.75 7.26 3.02
N THR A 2 -11.42 7.63 4.24
CA THR A 2 -11.21 9.04 4.61
C THR A 2 -9.78 9.47 4.30
N THR A 3 -9.54 10.79 4.32
CA THR A 3 -8.19 11.34 4.14
C THR A 3 -7.22 10.80 5.20
N ASP A 4 -7.64 10.77 6.47
CA ASP A 4 -6.80 10.26 7.56
C ASP A 4 -6.48 8.78 7.38
N ASP A 5 -7.46 7.98 6.95
CA ASP A 5 -7.26 6.56 6.70
C ASP A 5 -6.28 6.34 5.54
N MET A 6 -6.39 7.13 4.48
CA MET A 6 -5.48 7.07 3.34
C MET A 6 -4.07 7.47 3.76
N LEU A 7 -3.91 8.54 4.54
CA LEU A 7 -2.59 8.98 5.01
C LEU A 7 -1.93 7.92 5.89
N LYS A 8 -2.71 7.24 6.71
CA LYS A 8 -2.19 6.17 7.55
C LYS A 8 -1.76 4.96 6.71
N LEU A 9 -2.58 4.56 5.74
CA LEU A 9 -2.22 3.49 4.81
C LEU A 9 -0.96 3.84 4.03
N LYS A 10 -0.87 5.07 3.54
CA LYS A 10 0.31 5.58 2.84
C LYS A 10 1.55 5.51 3.74
N ALA A 11 1.46 5.99 4.98
CA ALA A 11 2.60 6.00 5.90
C ALA A 11 3.11 4.58 6.18
N VAL A 12 2.21 3.64 6.44
CA VAL A 12 2.58 2.24 6.70
C VAL A 12 3.21 1.61 5.45
N THR A 13 2.62 1.84 4.29
CA THR A 13 3.14 1.30 3.02
C THR A 13 4.54 1.82 2.72
N LEU A 14 4.73 3.13 2.84
CA LEU A 14 6.04 3.74 2.59
C LEU A 14 7.10 3.27 3.59
N TYR A 15 6.70 3.06 4.85
CA TYR A 15 7.60 2.50 5.85
C TYR A 15 8.08 1.10 5.46
N ILE A 16 7.16 0.24 5.04
CA ILE A 16 7.52 -1.12 4.60
C ILE A 16 8.48 -1.04 3.43
N LEU A 17 8.20 -0.20 2.44
CA LEU A 17 9.04 -0.06 1.26
C LEU A 17 10.42 0.54 1.60
N LYS A 18 10.49 1.42 2.60
CA LYS A 18 11.77 1.96 3.05
C LYS A 18 12.62 0.89 3.74
N GLN A 19 12.01 0.06 4.57
CA GLN A 19 12.73 -0.96 5.31
C GLN A 19 13.18 -2.13 4.43
N CYS A 20 12.33 -2.51 3.48
CA CYS A 20 12.56 -3.69 2.65
C CYS A 20 13.14 -3.36 1.27
N GLY A 21 13.13 -2.08 0.88
CA GLY A 21 13.45 -1.68 -0.49
C GLY A 21 12.30 -1.98 -1.44
N GLU A 22 12.59 -2.05 -2.73
CA GLU A 22 11.56 -2.40 -3.71
C GLU A 22 11.06 -3.81 -3.48
N LEU A 23 9.75 -3.99 -3.46
CA LEU A 23 9.09 -5.29 -3.29
C LEU A 23 8.14 -5.53 -4.45
N ASP A 24 7.97 -6.79 -4.81
CA ASP A 24 6.82 -7.15 -5.62
C ASP A 24 5.56 -6.93 -4.78
N PHE A 25 4.47 -6.54 -5.45
CA PHE A 25 3.27 -6.15 -4.72
C PHE A 25 2.66 -7.30 -3.92
N ILE A 26 2.87 -8.54 -4.31
CA ILE A 26 2.36 -9.70 -3.57
C ILE A 26 3.02 -9.79 -2.19
N HIS A 27 4.34 -9.62 -2.11
CA HIS A 27 5.05 -9.60 -0.84
C HIS A 27 4.71 -8.36 -0.02
N LEU A 28 4.56 -7.21 -0.65
CA LEU A 28 4.11 -5.99 0.02
C LEU A 28 2.77 -6.23 0.70
N PHE A 29 1.81 -6.82 -0.01
CA PHE A 29 0.48 -7.09 0.53
C PHE A 29 0.52 -8.11 1.67
N LYS A 30 1.36 -9.12 1.58
CA LYS A 30 1.53 -10.11 2.65
C LYS A 30 2.11 -9.46 3.91
N ILE A 31 3.13 -8.64 3.77
CA ILE A 31 3.73 -7.93 4.91
C ILE A 31 2.70 -7.03 5.56
N LEU A 32 1.95 -6.27 4.77
CA LEU A 32 0.90 -5.40 5.28
C LEU A 32 -0.18 -6.19 6.01
N TYR A 33 -0.60 -7.31 5.45
CA TYR A 33 -1.61 -8.17 6.06
C TYR A 33 -1.13 -8.73 7.41
N PHE A 34 0.09 -9.21 7.49
CA PHE A 34 0.65 -9.71 8.75
C PHE A 34 0.80 -8.58 9.78
N ALA A 35 1.23 -7.41 9.35
CA ALA A 35 1.31 -6.24 10.23
C ALA A 35 -0.06 -5.86 10.77
N GLU A 36 -1.08 -5.87 9.93
CA GLU A 36 -2.46 -5.59 10.32
C GLU A 36 -2.95 -6.61 11.35
N ARG A 37 -2.73 -7.89 11.10
CA ARG A 37 -3.14 -8.93 12.03
C ARG A 37 -2.42 -8.83 13.38
N GLN A 38 -1.13 -8.59 13.36
CA GLN A 38 -0.34 -8.44 14.58
C GLN A 38 -0.80 -7.23 15.38
N HIS A 39 -1.06 -6.13 14.70
CA HIS A 39 -1.54 -4.91 15.35
C HIS A 39 -2.93 -5.13 15.97
N TYR A 40 -3.82 -5.78 15.24
CA TYR A 40 -5.15 -6.07 15.76
C TYR A 40 -5.10 -7.01 16.97
N ALA A 41 -4.25 -8.04 16.90
CA ALA A 41 -4.09 -8.98 18.01
C ALA A 41 -3.53 -8.30 19.26
N THR A 42 -2.64 -7.32 19.08
CA THR A 42 -1.99 -6.62 20.20
C THR A 42 -2.86 -5.51 20.79
N TYR A 43 -3.53 -4.74 19.95
CA TYR A 43 -4.22 -3.51 20.37
C TYR A 43 -5.73 -3.56 20.21
N GLY A 44 -6.28 -4.59 19.57
CA GLY A 44 -7.72 -4.67 19.31
C GLY A 44 -8.23 -3.64 18.31
N LYS A 45 -7.34 -3.03 17.53
CA LYS A 45 -7.66 -1.99 16.55
C LYS A 45 -6.95 -2.29 15.24
N HIS A 46 -7.59 -1.92 14.13
CA HIS A 46 -6.96 -2.01 12.82
C HIS A 46 -5.80 -1.03 12.69
N LEU A 47 -4.70 -1.50 12.12
CA LEU A 47 -3.56 -0.64 11.77
C LEU A 47 -3.93 0.27 10.60
N VAL A 48 -4.57 -0.30 9.59
CA VAL A 48 -5.04 0.43 8.41
C VAL A 48 -6.49 0.05 8.15
N LYS A 49 -7.26 0.97 7.57
CA LYS A 49 -8.66 0.73 7.23
C LYS A 49 -8.82 0.48 5.74
N ASP A 50 -8.15 -0.55 5.26
CA ASP A 50 -8.36 -1.05 3.92
C ASP A 50 -9.13 -2.36 3.98
N THR A 51 -9.90 -2.66 2.95
CA THR A 51 -10.64 -3.91 2.85
C THR A 51 -9.76 -4.96 2.20
N PHE A 52 -9.45 -6.01 2.96
CA PHE A 52 -8.67 -7.13 2.42
C PHE A 52 -9.61 -8.11 1.74
N CYS A 53 -9.40 -8.31 0.45
CA CYS A 53 -10.18 -9.26 -0.35
C CYS A 53 -9.42 -10.57 -0.46
N ALA A 54 -10.12 -11.69 -0.27
CA ALA A 54 -9.51 -13.01 -0.41
C ALA A 54 -9.36 -13.33 -1.89
N LEU A 55 -8.12 -13.40 -2.36
CA LEU A 55 -7.77 -13.81 -3.71
C LEU A 55 -6.94 -15.08 -3.67
N GLU A 56 -6.72 -15.67 -4.83
CA GLU A 56 -6.05 -16.97 -4.97
C GLU A 56 -4.67 -17.00 -4.29
N ARG A 57 -3.94 -15.89 -4.30
CA ARG A 57 -2.60 -15.80 -3.71
C ARG A 57 -2.59 -15.19 -2.32
N GLY A 58 -3.73 -15.07 -1.69
CA GLY A 58 -3.87 -14.55 -0.34
C GLY A 58 -4.65 -13.25 -0.26
N PRO A 59 -4.83 -12.69 0.94
CA PRO A 59 -5.57 -11.45 1.12
C PRO A 59 -4.89 -10.27 0.43
N VAL A 60 -5.68 -9.43 -0.23
CA VAL A 60 -5.21 -8.27 -0.98
C VAL A 60 -5.93 -7.02 -0.47
N PRO A 61 -5.18 -5.98 -0.05
CA PRO A 61 -5.80 -4.71 0.35
C PRO A 61 -6.30 -3.99 -0.90
N SER A 62 -7.62 -3.90 -1.05
CA SER A 62 -8.24 -3.48 -2.30
C SER A 62 -7.89 -2.05 -2.72
N PHE A 63 -7.89 -1.11 -1.77
CA PHE A 63 -7.54 0.28 -2.09
C PHE A 63 -6.07 0.42 -2.48
N LEU A 64 -5.18 -0.21 -1.73
CA LEU A 64 -3.76 -0.19 -2.05
C LEU A 64 -3.48 -0.91 -3.39
N TYR A 65 -4.17 -1.99 -3.67
CA TYR A 65 -4.02 -2.68 -4.96
C TYR A 65 -4.42 -1.77 -6.11
N ASP A 66 -5.53 -1.04 -5.95
CA ASP A 66 -5.95 -0.07 -6.97
C ASP A 66 -4.89 1.03 -7.16
N ALA A 67 -4.29 1.51 -6.07
CA ALA A 67 -3.21 2.49 -6.15
C ALA A 67 -1.98 1.93 -6.87
N VAL A 68 -1.62 0.67 -6.62
CA VAL A 68 -0.53 0.00 -7.33
C VAL A 68 -0.82 -0.08 -8.83
N LYS A 69 -2.05 -0.41 -9.19
CA LYS A 69 -2.45 -0.46 -10.61
C LYS A 69 -2.33 0.92 -11.27
N VAL A 70 -2.71 1.97 -10.58
CA VAL A 70 -2.56 3.34 -11.08
C VAL A 70 -1.09 3.70 -11.23
N ALA A 71 -0.27 3.40 -10.21
CA ALA A 71 1.15 3.71 -10.22
C ALA A 71 1.91 2.97 -11.33
N THR A 72 1.44 1.80 -11.71
CA THR A 72 2.04 1.00 -12.79
C THR A 72 1.35 1.18 -14.14
N ASN A 73 0.50 2.19 -14.26
CA ASN A 73 -0.24 2.53 -15.50
C ASN A 73 -1.20 1.44 -15.99
N SER A 74 -1.63 0.55 -15.08
CA SER A 74 -2.61 -0.48 -15.39
C SER A 74 -4.06 -0.01 -15.18
N ALA A 75 -4.24 1.13 -14.54
CA ALA A 75 -5.54 1.72 -14.27
C ALA A 75 -5.41 3.24 -14.15
N HIS A 76 -6.55 3.93 -14.12
CA HIS A 76 -6.59 5.38 -13.97
C HIS A 76 -7.40 5.75 -12.73
N ALA A 77 -6.98 6.85 -12.09
CA ALA A 77 -7.70 7.41 -10.96
C ALA A 77 -8.20 8.80 -11.30
N VAL A 78 -9.25 9.24 -10.62
CA VAL A 78 -9.75 10.60 -10.75
C VAL A 78 -8.70 11.58 -10.22
N LYS A 79 -8.39 12.60 -11.00
CA LYS A 79 -7.41 13.63 -10.63
C LYS A 79 -7.81 14.27 -9.30
N GLY A 80 -6.84 14.33 -8.36
CA GLY A 80 -7.07 14.90 -7.04
C GLY A 80 -7.74 13.96 -6.05
N SER A 81 -8.09 12.75 -6.45
CA SER A 81 -8.70 11.77 -5.54
C SER A 81 -7.69 11.22 -4.53
N LEU A 82 -8.20 10.63 -3.46
CA LEU A 82 -7.35 9.96 -2.46
C LEU A 82 -6.56 8.81 -3.11
N LEU A 83 -7.17 8.11 -4.05
CA LEU A 83 -6.51 7.04 -4.77
C LEU A 83 -5.31 7.57 -5.57
N GLN A 84 -5.48 8.69 -6.26
CA GLN A 84 -4.39 9.32 -6.99
C GLN A 84 -3.27 9.77 -6.06
N GLN A 85 -3.62 10.34 -4.91
CA GLN A 85 -2.64 10.76 -3.92
C GLN A 85 -1.81 9.59 -3.39
N LEU A 86 -2.45 8.46 -3.12
CA LEU A 86 -1.73 7.26 -2.69
C LEU A 86 -0.85 6.73 -3.82
N ALA A 87 -1.37 6.66 -5.04
CA ALA A 87 -0.61 6.19 -6.20
C ALA A 87 0.63 7.05 -6.47
N ASP A 88 0.52 8.37 -6.27
CA ASP A 88 1.64 9.29 -6.48
C ASP A 88 2.80 9.04 -5.50
N SER A 89 2.53 8.43 -4.35
CA SER A 89 3.57 8.08 -3.39
C SER A 89 4.32 6.80 -3.74
N LEU A 90 3.85 6.09 -4.75
CA LEU A 90 4.43 4.83 -5.23
C LEU A 90 5.04 5.03 -6.60
N LYS A 91 6.00 4.20 -6.95
CA LYS A 91 6.58 4.19 -8.29
C LYS A 91 6.79 2.76 -8.75
N PRO A 92 6.74 2.48 -10.06
CA PRO A 92 7.13 1.17 -10.57
C PRO A 92 8.58 0.89 -10.18
N GLY A 93 8.86 -0.35 -9.85
CA GLY A 93 10.22 -0.77 -9.55
C GLY A 93 11.05 -0.94 -10.82
N ASN A 94 12.16 -1.66 -10.69
CA ASN A 94 13.10 -1.87 -11.79
C ASN A 94 12.38 -2.45 -13.01
N ALA A 95 12.77 -1.96 -14.18
CA ALA A 95 12.14 -2.25 -15.46
C ALA A 95 12.09 -3.73 -15.84
N GLU A 96 12.91 -4.57 -15.24
CA GLU A 96 12.90 -6.01 -15.53
C GLU A 96 11.73 -6.76 -14.91
N CYS A 97 11.06 -6.15 -13.93
CA CYS A 97 9.92 -6.77 -13.29
C CYS A 97 8.87 -5.73 -12.93
N TYR A 98 7.84 -5.66 -13.74
CA TYR A 98 6.75 -4.70 -13.55
C TYR A 98 5.92 -4.94 -12.27
N TYR A 99 6.18 -6.04 -11.56
CA TYR A 99 5.52 -6.34 -10.29
C TYR A 99 6.16 -5.62 -9.10
N PHE A 100 7.38 -5.10 -9.25
CA PHE A 100 8.06 -4.44 -8.15
C PHE A 100 7.54 -3.01 -7.98
N ILE A 101 7.39 -2.64 -6.72
CA ILE A 101 6.91 -1.32 -6.32
C ILE A 101 7.94 -0.72 -5.37
N GLY A 102 8.25 0.56 -5.58
CA GLY A 102 9.11 1.32 -4.70
C GLY A 102 8.40 2.54 -4.15
N ALA A 103 9.02 3.19 -3.18
CA ALA A 103 8.52 4.45 -2.62
C ALA A 103 8.99 5.62 -3.49
N ALA A 104 8.06 6.49 -3.87
CA ALA A 104 8.36 7.71 -4.61
C ALA A 104 8.64 8.89 -3.68
N GLU A 105 8.37 8.75 -2.39
CA GLU A 105 8.61 9.79 -1.38
C GLU A 105 8.99 9.15 -0.05
N GLU A 106 9.53 9.96 0.87
CA GLU A 106 9.90 9.48 2.19
C GLU A 106 8.66 9.31 3.07
N PRO A 107 8.65 8.28 3.96
CA PRO A 107 7.55 8.12 4.89
C PRO A 107 7.53 9.27 5.89
N VAL A 108 6.33 9.81 6.11
CA VAL A 108 6.10 10.81 7.14
C VAL A 108 5.58 10.09 8.37
N TRP A 109 6.33 10.19 9.47
CA TRP A 109 5.92 9.56 10.72
C TRP A 109 4.86 10.41 11.39
N MET A 110 3.76 9.79 11.69
CA MET A 110 2.76 10.38 12.57
C MET A 110 3.20 10.06 13.99
N SER A 111 3.83 11.03 14.58
CA SER A 111 4.20 10.94 15.99
C SER A 111 2.96 10.99 16.88
#